data_d4de6a689d88e221f611b84e25ec878c
#
_entry.id   d4de6a689d88e221f611b84e25ec878c
#
_cell.length_a   1.000
_cell.length_b   1.000
_cell.length_c   1.000
_cell.angle_alpha   90.00
_cell.angle_beta   90.00
_cell.angle_gamma   90.00
#
_symmetry.space_group_name_H-M   'P 1'
#
loop_
_entity.id
_entity.type
_entity.pdbx_description
1 polymer ?
#
loop_
_entity_poly.entity_id
_entity_poly.type
_entity_poly.pdbx_seq_one_letter_code
_entity_poly.pdbx_strand_id
1 'polypeptide(L)'
;MRKEKKQSIREIMKKNLRKEYFYLKKELLFYCPVDSGKFSGDTYYAAFDKHGISIYQYDKHSDSKLKLCERHPWKSWRKVKIDHYLTKTQFVFQGERNWILSLFHQGKKAEKIIQTYTSLEMEIVSRSFLKKLPGYRSNTTLNMYIGTICYTALIAFILKVIVPFQVFRVALYSLSLGCMLLGLLCFVIGLIEPTIVLFRTEEKTRAKVFYYYSYLAIAGFICLFIFW
;
A
#
# COMPACT_ATOMS: atom_id res chain seq x y z
N MET A 1 22.88 15.65 -7.96
CA MET A 1 22.71 16.39 -6.69
C MET A 1 21.68 15.80 -5.71
N ARG A 2 20.42 15.48 -6.09
CA ARG A 2 19.41 14.99 -5.12
C ARG A 2 19.67 13.56 -4.60
N LYS A 3 20.27 12.67 -5.39
CA LYS A 3 20.60 11.28 -5.00
C LYS A 3 21.77 11.21 -4.02
N GLU A 4 22.82 11.97 -4.26
CA GLU A 4 24.02 12.02 -3.37
C GLU A 4 23.67 12.59 -1.98
N LYS A 5 22.79 13.61 -1.93
CA LYS A 5 22.34 14.19 -0.66
C LYS A 5 21.51 13.21 0.18
N LYS A 6 20.69 12.36 -0.46
CA LYS A 6 19.91 11.31 0.23
C LYS A 6 20.81 10.18 0.75
N GLN A 7 21.86 9.82 0.02
CA GLN A 7 22.82 8.78 0.42
C GLN A 7 23.64 9.23 1.63
N SER A 8 24.11 10.47 1.62
CA SER A 8 24.83 11.10 2.75
C SER A 8 23.99 11.14 4.04
N ILE A 9 22.69 11.50 3.96
CA ILE A 9 21.82 11.52 5.15
C ILE A 9 21.64 10.11 5.73
N ARG A 10 21.42 9.10 4.88
CA ARG A 10 21.30 7.71 5.32
C ARG A 10 22.57 7.18 6.00
N GLU A 11 23.73 7.53 5.49
CA GLU A 11 25.01 7.13 6.09
C GLU A 11 25.26 7.80 7.44
N ILE A 12 24.96 9.09 7.55
CA ILE A 12 25.08 9.84 8.81
C ILE A 12 24.14 9.24 9.86
N MET A 13 22.89 8.95 9.49
CA MET A 13 21.94 8.31 10.41
C MET A 13 22.38 6.93 10.85
N LYS A 14 22.87 6.10 9.90
CA LYS A 14 23.41 4.78 10.19
C LYS A 14 24.56 4.85 11.20
N LYS A 15 25.44 5.82 11.04
CA LYS A 15 26.58 6.05 11.94
C LYS A 15 26.13 6.51 13.34
N ASN A 16 25.15 7.43 13.39
CA ASN A 16 24.65 7.98 14.65
C ASN A 16 23.79 6.98 15.42
N LEU A 17 22.89 6.24 14.75
CA LEU A 17 22.15 5.15 15.37
C LEU A 17 23.08 4.06 15.92
N ARG A 18 24.12 3.68 15.15
CA ARG A 18 25.11 2.71 15.64
C ARG A 18 25.88 3.22 16.84
N LYS A 19 26.20 4.51 16.92
CA LYS A 19 26.84 5.10 18.09
C LYS A 19 25.91 5.06 19.30
N GLU A 20 24.65 5.47 19.15
CA GLU A 20 23.64 5.43 20.21
C GLU A 20 23.52 4.03 20.80
N TYR A 21 23.33 3.00 19.93
CA TYR A 21 23.23 1.61 20.37
C TYR A 21 24.54 0.94 20.72
N PHE A 22 25.68 1.52 20.40
CA PHE A 22 26.97 1.00 20.82
C PHE A 22 27.12 1.07 22.35
N TYR A 23 26.64 2.14 22.97
CA TYR A 23 26.59 2.28 24.44
C TYR A 23 25.60 1.30 25.08
N LEU A 24 24.56 0.84 24.35
CA LEU A 24 23.55 -0.13 24.80
C LEU A 24 23.92 -1.58 24.48
N LYS A 25 25.21 -1.93 24.39
CA LYS A 25 25.71 -3.29 24.16
C LYS A 25 25.22 -3.95 22.86
N LYS A 26 25.18 -3.22 21.76
CA LYS A 26 24.79 -3.71 20.43
C LYS A 26 23.35 -4.29 20.34
N GLU A 27 22.43 -3.75 21.08
CA GLU A 27 21.04 -4.22 21.11
C GLU A 27 20.23 -3.86 19.85
N LEU A 28 20.75 -2.98 19.00
CA LEU A 28 20.11 -2.60 17.73
C LEU A 28 20.10 -3.77 16.76
N LEU A 29 18.90 -4.31 16.48
CA LEU A 29 18.69 -5.40 15.53
C LEU A 29 18.47 -4.86 14.12
N PHE A 30 17.69 -3.76 14.02
CA PHE A 30 17.24 -3.24 12.73
C PHE A 30 16.73 -1.80 12.88
N TYR A 31 16.85 -1.02 11.81
CA TYR A 31 16.26 0.32 11.72
C TYR A 31 15.76 0.58 10.29
N CYS A 32 14.73 1.41 10.17
CA CYS A 32 14.12 1.77 8.89
C CYS A 32 13.38 3.11 8.96
N PRO A 33 13.19 3.80 7.83
CA PRO A 33 12.33 4.97 7.76
C PRO A 33 10.88 4.63 8.15
N VAL A 34 10.21 5.57 8.80
CA VAL A 34 8.82 5.45 9.24
C VAL A 34 7.91 6.35 8.40
N ASP A 35 6.71 5.86 8.11
CA ASP A 35 5.63 6.64 7.53
C ASP A 35 4.34 6.35 8.31
N SER A 36 4.18 6.98 9.47
CA SER A 36 3.07 6.70 10.37
C SER A 36 2.59 7.97 11.08
N GLY A 37 1.43 8.48 10.68
CA GLY A 37 0.77 9.58 11.35
C GLY A 37 1.67 10.80 11.59
N LYS A 38 1.92 11.15 12.87
CA LYS A 38 2.81 12.24 13.26
C LYS A 38 4.30 12.02 12.93
N PHE A 39 4.70 10.80 12.62
CA PHE A 39 6.08 10.42 12.25
C PHE A 39 6.19 10.18 10.75
N SER A 40 5.60 11.03 9.94
CA SER A 40 5.64 10.97 8.48
C SER A 40 6.79 11.81 7.94
N GLY A 41 7.48 11.29 6.93
CA GLY A 41 8.55 11.98 6.22
C GLY A 41 9.93 11.33 6.31
N ASP A 42 10.88 11.93 5.58
CA ASP A 42 12.24 11.38 5.43
C ASP A 42 13.13 11.52 6.69
N THR A 43 12.61 12.11 7.78
CA THR A 43 13.38 12.46 8.98
C THR A 43 13.15 11.50 10.15
N TYR A 44 12.12 10.64 10.10
CA TYR A 44 11.80 9.73 11.18
C TYR A 44 12.23 8.31 10.88
N TYR A 45 12.78 7.64 11.91
CA TYR A 45 13.28 6.26 11.81
C TYR A 45 12.83 5.44 13.01
N ALA A 46 12.40 4.21 12.74
CA ALA A 46 12.17 3.21 13.76
C ALA A 46 13.41 2.35 13.93
N ALA A 47 13.88 2.23 15.16
CA ALA A 47 14.94 1.33 15.56
C ALA A 47 14.33 0.19 16.39
N PHE A 48 14.56 -1.04 15.95
CA PHE A 48 14.11 -2.25 16.62
C PHE A 48 15.24 -2.81 17.45
N ASP A 49 15.00 -3.01 18.72
CA ASP A 49 15.93 -3.65 19.64
C ASP A 49 15.28 -4.86 20.34
N LYS A 50 16.03 -5.55 21.20
CA LYS A 50 15.50 -6.71 21.95
C LYS A 50 14.40 -6.34 22.94
N HIS A 51 14.31 -5.08 23.33
CA HIS A 51 13.39 -4.60 24.36
C HIS A 51 12.15 -3.91 23.77
N GLY A 52 12.23 -3.41 22.52
CA GLY A 52 11.13 -2.69 21.92
C GLY A 52 11.44 -1.99 20.62
N ILE A 53 10.65 -0.99 20.31
CA ILE A 53 10.78 -0.12 19.16
C ILE A 53 10.96 1.32 19.66
N SER A 54 11.98 1.99 19.15
CA SER A 54 12.27 3.40 19.44
C SER A 54 12.16 4.23 18.16
N ILE A 55 11.46 5.36 18.23
CA ILE A 55 11.33 6.29 17.12
C ILE A 55 12.30 7.45 17.32
N TYR A 56 13.16 7.67 16.34
CA TYR A 56 14.13 8.75 16.30
C TYR A 56 13.81 9.74 15.19
N GLN A 57 14.00 11.02 15.48
CA GLN A 57 13.97 12.09 14.49
C GLN A 57 15.41 12.52 14.18
N TYR A 58 15.72 12.66 12.90
CA TYR A 58 16.98 13.24 12.46
C TYR A 58 16.87 14.77 12.43
N ASP A 59 17.65 15.45 13.27
CA ASP A 59 17.75 16.89 13.31
C ASP A 59 19.16 17.32 12.86
N LYS A 60 19.23 18.10 11.78
CA LYS A 60 20.50 18.60 11.24
C LYS A 60 21.17 19.64 12.15
N HIS A 61 20.36 20.36 12.92
CA HIS A 61 20.78 21.51 13.71
C HIS A 61 21.13 21.14 15.15
N SER A 62 20.87 19.91 15.57
CA SER A 62 21.20 19.41 16.90
C SER A 62 22.58 18.76 16.95
N ASP A 63 23.32 18.98 18.02
CA ASP A 63 24.64 18.35 18.25
C ASP A 63 24.57 16.82 18.29
N SER A 64 23.51 16.26 18.82
CA SER A 64 23.25 14.82 18.83
C SER A 64 22.79 14.25 17.50
N LYS A 65 22.34 15.09 16.54
CA LYS A 65 21.79 14.73 15.23
C LYS A 65 20.62 13.73 15.25
N LEU A 66 20.36 13.07 16.37
CA LEU A 66 19.28 12.12 16.58
C LEU A 66 18.55 12.47 17.89
N LYS A 67 17.28 12.74 17.78
CA LYS A 67 16.39 12.99 18.92
C LYS A 67 15.47 11.79 19.09
N LEU A 68 15.48 11.16 20.26
CA LEU A 68 14.51 10.14 20.62
C LEU A 68 13.13 10.80 20.79
N CYS A 69 12.15 10.35 20.02
CA CYS A 69 10.77 10.86 20.09
C CYS A 69 9.89 10.00 20.97
N GLU A 70 9.90 8.69 20.76
CA GLU A 70 9.08 7.73 21.50
C GLU A 70 9.83 6.41 21.68
N ARG A 71 9.54 5.70 22.75
CA ARG A 71 10.01 4.34 23.00
C ARG A 71 8.87 3.46 23.45
N HIS A 72 8.72 2.32 22.79
CA HIS A 72 7.65 1.37 23.02
C HIS A 72 8.25 0.00 23.34
N PRO A 73 8.19 -0.48 24.59
CA PRO A 73 8.67 -1.81 24.93
C PRO A 73 7.73 -2.90 24.39
N TRP A 74 8.29 -4.05 24.00
CA TRP A 74 7.50 -5.18 23.50
C TRP A 74 6.41 -5.64 24.48
N LYS A 75 6.68 -5.54 25.76
CA LYS A 75 5.75 -5.93 26.84
C LYS A 75 4.45 -5.11 26.87
N SER A 76 4.41 -3.94 26.22
CA SER A 76 3.20 -3.10 26.14
C SER A 76 2.14 -3.67 25.22
N TRP A 77 2.46 -4.69 24.44
CA TRP A 77 1.57 -5.24 23.44
C TRP A 77 1.36 -6.75 23.64
N ARG A 78 0.18 -7.22 23.24
CA ARG A 78 -0.19 -8.65 23.28
C ARG A 78 -0.22 -9.25 21.90
N LYS A 79 -0.66 -8.46 20.92
CA LYS A 79 -0.88 -8.91 19.55
C LYS A 79 -0.38 -7.87 18.56
N VAL A 80 0.11 -8.32 17.40
CA VAL A 80 0.44 -7.46 16.27
C VAL A 80 -0.28 -7.94 15.02
N LYS A 81 -1.02 -7.05 14.38
CA LYS A 81 -1.64 -7.30 13.08
C LYS A 81 -0.78 -6.70 11.99
N ILE A 82 -0.35 -7.54 11.05
CA ILE A 82 0.59 -7.18 9.98
C ILE A 82 -0.15 -7.17 8.66
N ASP A 83 -0.12 -6.03 7.97
CA ASP A 83 -0.77 -5.83 6.69
C ASP A 83 0.25 -5.41 5.63
N HIS A 84 0.53 -6.30 4.68
CA HIS A 84 1.48 -6.06 3.60
C HIS A 84 0.80 -5.42 2.39
N TYR A 85 1.20 -4.18 2.10
CA TYR A 85 0.83 -3.49 0.86
C TYR A 85 1.97 -3.58 -0.16
N LEU A 86 1.76 -3.05 -1.36
CA LEU A 86 2.76 -3.10 -2.43
C LEU A 86 4.05 -2.35 -2.06
N THR A 87 3.93 -1.16 -1.48
CA THR A 87 5.06 -0.25 -1.18
C THR A 87 5.39 -0.13 0.29
N LYS A 88 4.46 -0.51 1.16
CA LYS A 88 4.61 -0.39 2.60
C LYS A 88 3.98 -1.57 3.34
N THR A 89 4.45 -1.80 4.56
CA THR A 89 3.84 -2.72 5.51
C THR A 89 3.37 -1.94 6.72
N GLN A 90 2.14 -2.19 7.13
CA GLN A 90 1.54 -1.59 8.31
C GLN A 90 1.49 -2.62 9.43
N PHE A 91 2.00 -2.26 10.58
CA PHE A 91 1.94 -3.00 11.82
C PHE A 91 0.96 -2.30 12.75
N VAL A 92 -0.06 -3.00 13.22
CA VAL A 92 -0.99 -2.50 14.22
C VAL A 92 -0.75 -3.29 15.49
N PHE A 93 -0.04 -2.68 16.42
CA PHE A 93 0.23 -3.25 17.72
C PHE A 93 -0.98 -3.04 18.63
N GLN A 94 -1.47 -4.11 19.24
CA GLN A 94 -2.65 -4.11 20.11
C GLN A 94 -2.23 -4.42 21.56
N GLY A 95 -2.59 -3.51 22.47
CA GLY A 95 -2.29 -3.58 23.87
C GLY A 95 -3.18 -2.62 24.66
N GLU A 96 -2.67 -2.04 25.73
CA GLU A 96 -3.39 -0.98 26.46
C GLU A 96 -3.70 0.24 25.57
N ARG A 97 -2.78 0.56 24.67
CA ARG A 97 -2.98 1.56 23.61
C ARG A 97 -2.59 0.95 22.27
N ASN A 98 -3.49 1.05 21.31
CA ASN A 98 -3.19 0.63 19.95
C ASN A 98 -2.19 1.60 19.33
N TRP A 99 -1.14 1.03 18.70
CA TRP A 99 -0.13 1.80 18.01
C TRP A 99 0.06 1.31 16.58
N ILE A 100 0.14 2.25 15.65
CA ILE A 100 0.25 1.95 14.22
C ILE A 100 1.63 2.39 13.73
N LEU A 101 2.36 1.46 13.13
CA LEU A 101 3.66 1.70 12.51
C LEU A 101 3.60 1.30 11.05
N SER A 102 3.95 2.21 10.14
CA SER A 102 4.05 1.93 8.71
C SER A 102 5.51 2.03 8.25
N LEU A 103 5.99 1.01 7.54
CA LEU A 103 7.36 0.91 7.07
C LEU A 103 7.40 0.74 5.56
N PHE A 104 8.28 1.49 4.87
CA PHE A 104 8.50 1.36 3.44
C PHE A 104 9.48 0.22 3.12
N HIS A 105 9.10 -0.67 2.20
CA HIS A 105 9.94 -1.73 1.58
C HIS A 105 10.67 -2.71 2.52
N GLN A 106 10.61 -2.53 3.84
CA GLN A 106 11.38 -3.35 4.80
C GLN A 106 10.48 -4.13 5.79
N GLY A 107 9.17 -4.17 5.53
CA GLY A 107 8.20 -4.79 6.43
C GLY A 107 8.47 -6.26 6.72
N LYS A 108 8.86 -7.06 5.72
CA LYS A 108 9.20 -8.48 5.91
C LYS A 108 10.42 -8.69 6.82
N LYS A 109 11.38 -7.75 6.81
CA LYS A 109 12.54 -7.83 7.70
C LYS A 109 12.16 -7.49 9.14
N ALA A 110 11.30 -6.47 9.32
CA ALA A 110 10.74 -6.13 10.62
C ALA A 110 9.87 -7.26 11.19
N GLU A 111 9.04 -7.90 10.35
CA GLU A 111 8.24 -9.07 10.71
C GLU A 111 9.11 -10.21 11.26
N LYS A 112 10.21 -10.57 10.56
CA LYS A 112 11.14 -11.59 11.04
C LYS A 112 11.74 -11.25 12.41
N ILE A 113 12.08 -9.98 12.65
CA ILE A 113 12.63 -9.54 13.93
C ILE A 113 11.59 -9.67 15.03
N ILE A 114 10.35 -9.22 14.78
CA ILE A 114 9.24 -9.38 15.73
C ILE A 114 9.05 -10.87 16.06
N GLN A 115 9.01 -11.73 15.04
CA GLN A 115 8.86 -13.18 15.21
C GLN A 115 9.98 -13.82 16.02
N THR A 116 11.24 -13.37 15.80
CA THR A 116 12.41 -13.98 16.45
C THR A 116 12.60 -13.52 17.89
N TYR A 117 12.30 -12.24 18.19
CA TYR A 117 12.64 -11.62 19.45
C TYR A 117 11.45 -11.31 20.37
N THR A 118 10.24 -11.63 19.93
CA THR A 118 9.03 -11.39 20.73
C THR A 118 8.14 -12.62 20.78
N SER A 119 7.32 -12.71 21.84
CA SER A 119 6.25 -13.72 21.98
C SER A 119 4.87 -13.17 21.61
N LEU A 120 4.83 -12.08 20.80
CA LEU A 120 3.57 -11.47 20.40
C LEU A 120 2.78 -12.40 19.47
N GLU A 121 1.48 -12.48 19.69
CA GLU A 121 0.58 -13.13 18.74
C GLU A 121 0.56 -12.37 17.43
N MET A 122 0.91 -13.02 16.31
CA MET A 122 0.98 -12.39 15.00
C MET A 122 -0.20 -12.78 14.14
N GLU A 123 -0.95 -11.78 13.66
CA GLU A 123 -2.02 -11.93 12.69
C GLU A 123 -1.60 -11.30 11.35
N ILE A 124 -1.30 -12.14 10.36
CA ILE A 124 -0.95 -11.66 9.01
C ILE A 124 -2.23 -11.54 8.18
N VAL A 125 -2.51 -10.32 7.71
CA VAL A 125 -3.68 -10.06 6.85
C VAL A 125 -3.37 -10.53 5.43
N SER A 126 -4.06 -11.59 4.99
CA SER A 126 -4.00 -12.03 3.59
C SER A 126 -4.86 -11.11 2.72
N ARG A 127 -4.23 -10.37 1.81
CA ARG A 127 -4.92 -9.54 0.82
C ARG A 127 -4.69 -10.05 -0.59
N SER A 128 -5.76 -10.07 -1.40
CA SER A 128 -5.63 -10.31 -2.84
C SER A 128 -4.75 -9.23 -3.48
N PHE A 129 -4.10 -9.55 -4.61
CA PHE A 129 -3.19 -8.62 -5.32
C PHE A 129 -3.85 -7.26 -5.59
N LEU A 130 -5.09 -7.26 -6.08
CA LEU A 130 -5.84 -6.03 -6.36
C LEU A 130 -6.01 -5.14 -5.11
N LYS A 131 -6.31 -5.74 -3.95
CA LYS A 131 -6.43 -4.99 -2.69
C LYS A 131 -5.10 -4.45 -2.14
N LYS A 132 -3.96 -4.80 -2.75
CA LYS A 132 -2.65 -4.20 -2.43
C LYS A 132 -2.37 -2.93 -3.21
N LEU A 133 -3.09 -2.70 -4.33
CA LEU A 133 -2.91 -1.53 -5.18
C LEU A 133 -3.52 -0.26 -4.55
N PRO A 134 -2.88 0.91 -4.72
CA PRO A 134 -3.49 2.19 -4.36
C PRO A 134 -4.87 2.35 -5.03
N GLY A 135 -5.82 2.96 -4.32
CA GLY A 135 -7.21 3.06 -4.79
C GLY A 135 -8.07 1.89 -4.33
N TYR A 136 -7.69 0.65 -4.60
CA TYR A 136 -8.42 -0.56 -4.15
C TYR A 136 -8.14 -0.94 -2.69
N ARG A 137 -7.19 -0.30 -2.07
CA ARG A 137 -6.79 -0.50 -0.68
C ARG A 137 -7.82 0.02 0.32
N SER A 138 -8.45 1.17 0.04
CA SER A 138 -9.53 1.70 0.84
C SER A 138 -10.83 1.01 0.44
N ASN A 139 -11.64 0.63 1.42
CA ASN A 139 -12.97 0.07 1.13
C ASN A 139 -13.96 1.18 0.67
N THR A 140 -13.49 2.39 0.33
CA THR A 140 -14.31 3.47 -0.16
C THR A 140 -14.52 3.34 -1.66
N THR A 141 -15.77 3.30 -2.08
CA THR A 141 -16.20 3.15 -3.47
C THR A 141 -15.54 4.20 -4.39
N LEU A 142 -15.49 5.45 -3.94
CA LEU A 142 -14.90 6.56 -4.70
C LEU A 142 -13.41 6.29 -5.05
N ASN A 143 -12.60 5.90 -4.07
CA ASN A 143 -11.18 5.63 -4.31
C ASN A 143 -10.96 4.44 -5.25
N MET A 144 -11.86 3.46 -5.22
CA MET A 144 -11.82 2.31 -6.14
C MET A 144 -12.16 2.73 -7.57
N TYR A 145 -13.13 3.64 -7.76
CA TYR A 145 -13.42 4.23 -9.08
C TYR A 145 -12.24 5.02 -9.61
N ILE A 146 -11.66 5.91 -8.82
CA ILE A 146 -10.47 6.68 -9.20
C ILE A 146 -9.32 5.71 -9.57
N GLY A 147 -9.09 4.68 -8.76
CA GLY A 147 -8.08 3.66 -9.04
C GLY A 147 -8.34 2.96 -10.38
N THR A 148 -9.58 2.55 -10.66
CA THR A 148 -9.93 1.91 -11.94
C THR A 148 -9.66 2.84 -13.12
N ILE A 149 -10.10 4.08 -13.04
CA ILE A 149 -9.87 5.09 -14.09
C ILE A 149 -8.38 5.24 -14.36
N CYS A 150 -7.57 5.48 -13.31
CA CYS A 150 -6.13 5.69 -13.46
C CYS A 150 -5.41 4.47 -14.04
N TYR A 151 -5.69 3.26 -13.54
CA TYR A 151 -5.02 2.05 -14.02
C TYR A 151 -5.46 1.68 -15.43
N THR A 152 -6.75 1.82 -15.76
CA THR A 152 -7.25 1.55 -17.12
C THR A 152 -6.62 2.53 -18.11
N ALA A 153 -6.58 3.83 -17.80
CA ALA A 153 -5.95 4.83 -18.65
C ALA A 153 -4.45 4.55 -18.85
N LEU A 154 -3.74 4.19 -17.77
CA LEU A 154 -2.31 3.85 -17.82
C LEU A 154 -2.06 2.62 -18.71
N ILE A 155 -2.82 1.54 -18.53
CA ILE A 155 -2.67 0.31 -19.31
C ILE A 155 -3.00 0.58 -20.78
N ALA A 156 -4.09 1.30 -21.07
CA ALA A 156 -4.48 1.64 -22.42
C ALA A 156 -3.43 2.53 -23.12
N PHE A 157 -2.84 3.50 -22.41
CA PHE A 157 -1.75 4.32 -22.91
C PHE A 157 -0.50 3.49 -23.24
N ILE A 158 -0.12 2.59 -22.33
CA ILE A 158 1.02 1.68 -22.55
C ILE A 158 0.76 0.80 -23.78
N LEU A 159 -0.44 0.24 -23.91
CA LEU A 159 -0.81 -0.57 -25.09
C LEU A 159 -0.76 0.26 -26.38
N LYS A 160 -1.24 1.52 -26.37
CA LYS A 160 -1.18 2.42 -27.53
C LYS A 160 0.26 2.71 -27.98
N VAL A 161 1.21 2.78 -27.03
CA VAL A 161 2.64 3.04 -27.34
C VAL A 161 3.33 1.77 -27.84
N ILE A 162 3.05 0.61 -27.21
CA ILE A 162 3.74 -0.66 -27.54
C ILE A 162 3.23 -1.26 -28.84
N VAL A 163 1.94 -1.07 -29.17
CA VAL A 163 1.28 -1.71 -30.33
C VAL A 163 1.17 -0.72 -31.49
N PRO A 164 2.16 -0.68 -32.42
CA PRO A 164 2.23 0.31 -33.47
C PRO A 164 1.29 0.00 -34.66
N PHE A 165 0.73 -1.21 -34.74
CA PHE A 165 -0.06 -1.64 -35.92
C PHE A 165 -1.49 -1.09 -35.90
N GLN A 166 -1.91 -0.44 -37.00
CA GLN A 166 -3.26 0.10 -37.17
C GLN A 166 -4.35 -0.96 -36.97
N VAL A 167 -4.13 -2.19 -37.46
CA VAL A 167 -5.08 -3.31 -37.31
C VAL A 167 -5.37 -3.60 -35.85
N PHE A 168 -4.34 -3.61 -35.00
CA PHE A 168 -4.50 -3.81 -33.56
C PHE A 168 -5.25 -2.67 -32.87
N ARG A 169 -5.05 -1.44 -33.32
CA ARG A 169 -5.82 -0.28 -32.80
C ARG A 169 -7.31 -0.42 -33.09
N VAL A 170 -7.67 -0.81 -34.31
CA VAL A 170 -9.07 -1.06 -34.69
C VAL A 170 -9.67 -2.19 -33.86
N ALA A 171 -8.93 -3.28 -33.64
CA ALA A 171 -9.38 -4.38 -32.80
C ALA A 171 -9.58 -3.96 -31.36
N LEU A 172 -8.63 -3.20 -30.78
CA LEU A 172 -8.73 -2.69 -29.42
C LEU A 172 -9.88 -1.68 -29.26
N TYR A 173 -10.08 -0.82 -30.26
CA TYR A 173 -11.21 0.10 -30.31
C TYR A 173 -12.55 -0.66 -30.34
N SER A 174 -12.68 -1.65 -31.22
CA SER A 174 -13.89 -2.46 -31.33
C SER A 174 -14.17 -3.25 -30.06
N LEU A 175 -13.13 -3.82 -29.44
CA LEU A 175 -13.25 -4.51 -28.17
C LEU A 175 -13.69 -3.56 -27.04
N SER A 176 -13.13 -2.35 -27.01
CA SER A 176 -13.47 -1.33 -26.00
C SER A 176 -14.92 -0.88 -26.15
N LEU A 177 -15.39 -0.68 -27.38
CA LEU A 177 -16.78 -0.36 -27.68
C LEU A 177 -17.70 -1.50 -27.22
N GLY A 178 -17.34 -2.74 -27.54
CA GLY A 178 -18.09 -3.93 -27.09
C GLY A 178 -18.18 -4.03 -25.57
N CYS A 179 -17.07 -3.84 -24.85
CA CYS A 179 -17.04 -3.84 -23.39
C CYS A 179 -17.89 -2.73 -22.78
N MET A 180 -17.84 -1.52 -23.36
CA MET A 180 -18.66 -0.39 -22.91
C MET A 180 -20.15 -0.69 -23.07
N LEU A 181 -20.57 -1.12 -24.26
CA LEU A 181 -21.97 -1.44 -24.56
C LEU A 181 -22.49 -2.60 -23.71
N LEU A 182 -21.70 -3.67 -23.58
CA LEU A 182 -22.04 -4.82 -22.75
C LEU A 182 -22.15 -4.40 -21.28
N GLY A 183 -21.22 -3.58 -20.79
CA GLY A 183 -21.24 -3.06 -19.43
C GLY A 183 -22.51 -2.25 -19.15
N LEU A 184 -22.90 -1.34 -20.06
CA LEU A 184 -24.12 -0.56 -19.94
C LEU A 184 -25.38 -1.44 -20.01
N LEU A 185 -25.43 -2.39 -20.94
CA LEU A 185 -26.56 -3.31 -21.06
C LEU A 185 -26.75 -4.16 -19.81
N CYS A 186 -25.65 -4.80 -19.34
CA CYS A 186 -25.70 -5.59 -18.11
C CYS A 186 -25.99 -4.75 -16.88
N PHE A 187 -25.56 -3.48 -16.86
CA PHE A 187 -25.88 -2.54 -15.80
C PHE A 187 -27.39 -2.29 -15.73
N VAL A 188 -28.02 -1.94 -16.86
CA VAL A 188 -29.46 -1.67 -16.92
C VAL A 188 -30.27 -2.91 -16.55
N ILE A 189 -29.98 -4.06 -17.17
CA ILE A 189 -30.68 -5.32 -16.89
C ILE A 189 -30.48 -5.72 -15.43
N GLY A 190 -29.28 -5.60 -14.91
CA GLY A 190 -28.96 -6.00 -13.54
C GLY A 190 -29.52 -5.09 -12.45
N LEU A 191 -29.85 -3.83 -12.75
CA LEU A 191 -30.62 -2.97 -11.83
C LEU A 191 -32.07 -3.44 -11.69
N ILE A 192 -32.63 -4.01 -12.75
CA ILE A 192 -33.98 -4.58 -12.75
C ILE A 192 -33.94 -5.93 -12.04
N GLU A 193 -33.11 -6.85 -12.54
CA GLU A 193 -33.00 -8.23 -12.03
C GLU A 193 -31.52 -8.65 -11.90
N PRO A 194 -30.92 -8.56 -10.70
CA PRO A 194 -29.51 -8.88 -10.49
C PRO A 194 -29.13 -10.33 -10.80
N THR A 195 -30.09 -11.26 -10.70
CA THR A 195 -29.88 -12.69 -10.89
C THR A 195 -29.49 -13.05 -12.34
N ILE A 196 -29.97 -12.27 -13.30
CA ILE A 196 -29.71 -12.49 -14.73
C ILE A 196 -28.25 -12.23 -15.10
N VAL A 197 -27.62 -11.22 -14.49
CA VAL A 197 -26.27 -10.77 -14.85
C VAL A 197 -25.17 -11.25 -13.90
N LEU A 198 -25.52 -11.62 -12.66
CA LEU A 198 -24.58 -12.08 -11.64
C LEU A 198 -24.58 -13.61 -11.53
N PHE A 199 -24.03 -14.31 -12.54
CA PHE A 199 -24.05 -15.79 -12.60
C PHE A 199 -23.17 -16.47 -11.53
N ARG A 200 -22.02 -15.88 -11.17
CA ARG A 200 -20.99 -16.53 -10.34
C ARG A 200 -20.85 -15.97 -8.93
N THR A 201 -21.67 -15.04 -8.53
CA THR A 201 -21.58 -14.44 -7.20
C THR A 201 -22.60 -15.05 -6.25
N GLU A 202 -22.15 -15.41 -5.04
CA GLU A 202 -23.01 -15.97 -3.99
C GLU A 202 -24.13 -14.99 -3.59
N GLU A 203 -23.79 -13.70 -3.50
CA GLU A 203 -24.78 -12.66 -3.20
C GLU A 203 -25.11 -11.85 -4.46
N LYS A 204 -26.35 -11.96 -4.90
CA LYS A 204 -26.87 -11.29 -6.10
C LYS A 204 -27.60 -9.99 -5.71
N THR A 205 -26.83 -8.94 -5.43
CA THR A 205 -27.37 -7.65 -5.01
C THR A 205 -27.21 -6.57 -6.08
N ARG A 206 -28.16 -5.60 -6.13
CA ARG A 206 -28.08 -4.44 -7.02
C ARG A 206 -26.78 -3.62 -6.80
N ALA A 207 -26.29 -3.57 -5.57
CA ALA A 207 -25.02 -2.91 -5.25
C ALA A 207 -23.83 -3.57 -5.97
N LYS A 208 -23.79 -4.92 -6.08
CA LYS A 208 -22.77 -5.64 -6.84
C LYS A 208 -22.89 -5.43 -8.34
N VAL A 209 -24.12 -5.38 -8.87
CA VAL A 209 -24.37 -5.02 -10.28
C VAL A 209 -23.80 -3.64 -10.58
N PHE A 210 -24.18 -2.65 -9.77
CA PHE A 210 -23.67 -1.30 -9.89
C PHE A 210 -22.13 -1.29 -9.89
N TYR A 211 -21.51 -2.04 -9.02
CA TYR A 211 -20.08 -2.09 -8.86
C TYR A 211 -19.37 -2.71 -10.08
N TYR A 212 -19.76 -3.92 -10.50
CA TYR A 212 -19.06 -4.64 -11.57
C TYR A 212 -19.28 -4.02 -12.95
N TYR A 213 -20.53 -3.70 -13.28
CA TYR A 213 -20.85 -3.28 -14.65
C TYR A 213 -20.60 -1.81 -14.90
N SER A 214 -20.67 -0.94 -13.88
CA SER A 214 -20.20 0.43 -14.02
C SER A 214 -18.67 0.50 -14.23
N TYR A 215 -17.90 -0.35 -13.55
CA TYR A 215 -16.46 -0.45 -13.82
C TYR A 215 -16.16 -0.90 -15.23
N LEU A 216 -16.88 -1.93 -15.72
CA LEU A 216 -16.70 -2.43 -17.08
C LEU A 216 -17.04 -1.35 -18.12
N ALA A 217 -18.14 -0.63 -17.94
CA ALA A 217 -18.55 0.44 -18.83
C ALA A 217 -17.55 1.61 -18.84
N ILE A 218 -17.11 2.05 -17.64
CA ILE A 218 -16.12 3.13 -17.51
C ILE A 218 -14.77 2.73 -18.11
N ALA A 219 -14.30 1.51 -17.86
CA ALA A 219 -13.05 1.00 -18.43
C ALA A 219 -13.13 0.95 -19.95
N GLY A 220 -14.24 0.44 -20.51
CA GLY A 220 -14.48 0.43 -21.95
C GLY A 220 -14.49 1.84 -22.54
N PHE A 221 -15.16 2.78 -21.91
CA PHE A 221 -15.21 4.19 -22.33
C PHE A 221 -13.81 4.84 -22.37
N ILE A 222 -13.00 4.65 -21.32
CA ILE A 222 -11.64 5.20 -21.26
C ILE A 222 -10.77 4.60 -22.37
N CYS A 223 -10.80 3.29 -22.54
CA CYS A 223 -10.06 2.64 -23.62
C CYS A 223 -10.50 3.13 -25.00
N LEU A 224 -11.80 3.28 -25.22
CA LEU A 224 -12.35 3.81 -26.47
C LEU A 224 -11.81 5.22 -26.76
N PHE A 225 -11.78 6.10 -25.77
CA PHE A 225 -11.23 7.44 -25.91
C PHE A 225 -9.72 7.47 -26.21
N ILE A 226 -8.95 6.53 -25.62
CA ILE A 226 -7.50 6.46 -25.83
C ILE A 226 -7.14 5.88 -27.21
N PHE A 227 -7.93 4.91 -27.70
CA PHE A 227 -7.67 4.24 -28.98
C PHE A 227 -8.33 4.92 -30.18
N TRP A 228 -9.20 5.89 -29.94
CA TRP A 228 -9.70 6.80 -30.98
C TRP A 228 -8.51 7.61 -31.52
#